data_78c0e198e9799edf0187a9d179e7213f
#
_entry.id   78c0e198e9799edf0187a9d179e7213f
#
_cell.length_a   1.000
_cell.length_b   1.000
_cell.length_c   1.000
_cell.angle_alpha   90.00
_cell.angle_beta   90.00
_cell.angle_gamma   90.00
#
_symmetry.space_group_name_H-M   'P 1'
#
loop_
_entity.id
_entity.type
_entity.pdbx_description
1 polymer ?
#
loop_
_entity_poly.entity_id
_entity_poly.type
_entity_poly.pdbx_seq_one_letter_code
_entity_poly.pdbx_strand_id
1 'polypeptide(L)'
;MLRYTLIFLLLAPATARAQELLLNGGFEEENICLEYKVNCAPEAWLTNAIDVFNNYYKEPERCYEGTHCMSVQAGYARGGFKRTFIRTRLLCGLRKGNRYRIELFVKSPHQILDSVGIYFSSTDLLYDKRSVHTITPSLYFAESKQEFKEDSSWQQLVLEYTAKGDESFLAIANFSKRDITGATGLPLENNFFVYFDNISLRPVNPNEKLCDDYRTAMGEIYEQDERHEFLARNIRNRKAYQPVPVVLQPNAIIRVDTMILQEILFATGKADLEKNAFPLLEEFCKNVAGRNVDSVVVEGHTDNQGSDELNNRLSSARVQTVLNFFAGRAFVKPGRIVARAWGESRPVSDNSTTAGRQRNRRVEVLVYIRE
;
A
#
# COMPACT_ATOMS: atom_id res chain seq x y z
N MET A 1 3.46 -52.11 39.10
CA MET A 1 4.11 -51.91 37.78
C MET A 1 3.52 -50.66 37.14
N LEU A 2 4.25 -49.55 37.27
CA LEU A 2 3.83 -48.27 36.70
C LEU A 2 4.44 -48.16 35.30
N ARG A 3 3.63 -48.10 34.27
CA ARG A 3 4.09 -47.89 32.89
C ARG A 3 4.16 -46.37 32.65
N TYR A 4 5.37 -45.83 32.53
CA TYR A 4 5.63 -44.50 32.06
C TYR A 4 5.50 -44.46 30.51
N THR A 5 4.50 -43.77 30.03
CA THR A 5 4.35 -43.48 28.60
C THR A 5 5.15 -42.24 28.30
N LEU A 6 6.31 -42.39 27.61
CA LEU A 6 7.10 -41.26 27.12
C LEU A 6 6.33 -40.64 25.94
N ILE A 7 5.83 -39.43 26.12
CA ILE A 7 5.29 -38.60 25.03
C ILE A 7 6.48 -37.90 24.36
N PHE A 8 6.88 -38.40 23.19
CA PHE A 8 7.79 -37.69 22.31
C PHE A 8 7.04 -36.51 21.70
N LEU A 9 7.29 -35.29 22.21
CA LEU A 9 6.93 -34.07 21.51
C LEU A 9 7.86 -33.94 20.30
N LEU A 10 7.36 -34.28 19.12
CA LEU A 10 7.98 -33.96 17.85
C LEU A 10 7.94 -32.42 17.70
N LEU A 11 9.00 -31.74 18.11
CA LEU A 11 9.28 -30.37 17.70
C LEU A 11 9.50 -30.41 16.18
N ALA A 12 8.45 -30.09 15.42
CA ALA A 12 8.61 -29.77 14.00
C ALA A 12 9.63 -28.63 13.91
N PRO A 13 10.68 -28.73 13.08
CA PRO A 13 11.59 -27.62 12.92
C PRO A 13 10.78 -26.43 12.39
N ALA A 14 10.84 -25.32 13.11
CA ALA A 14 10.34 -24.04 12.61
C ALA A 14 11.17 -23.73 11.36
N THR A 15 10.61 -24.04 10.19
CA THR A 15 11.24 -23.63 8.92
C THR A 15 11.29 -22.12 8.94
N ALA A 16 12.51 -21.58 9.02
CA ALA A 16 12.74 -20.16 8.88
C ALA A 16 12.12 -19.74 7.53
N ARG A 17 10.97 -19.06 7.57
CA ARG A 17 10.39 -18.52 6.35
C ARG A 17 11.23 -17.32 5.95
N ALA A 18 11.68 -17.29 4.71
CA ALA A 18 12.35 -16.13 4.14
C ALA A 18 11.45 -14.90 4.29
N GLN A 19 12.05 -13.76 4.59
CA GLN A 19 11.32 -12.49 4.79
C GLN A 19 10.62 -12.07 3.50
N GLU A 20 9.32 -11.73 3.59
CA GLU A 20 8.56 -11.13 2.51
C GLU A 20 9.00 -9.67 2.33
N LEU A 21 9.22 -9.24 1.09
CA LEU A 21 9.68 -7.89 0.74
C LEU A 21 8.61 -7.02 0.12
N LEU A 22 7.44 -7.58 -0.18
CA LEU A 22 6.28 -6.86 -0.68
C LEU A 22 5.20 -6.81 0.39
N LEU A 23 4.50 -5.69 0.48
CA LEU A 23 3.29 -5.57 1.27
C LEU A 23 2.09 -5.88 0.40
N ASN A 24 1.05 -6.45 1.01
CA ASN A 24 -0.27 -6.64 0.40
C ASN A 24 -0.22 -7.26 -1.00
N GLY A 25 0.59 -8.31 -1.18
CA GLY A 25 0.74 -8.96 -2.50
C GLY A 25 -0.50 -9.70 -2.99
N GLY A 26 -1.45 -10.02 -2.10
CA GLY A 26 -2.78 -10.55 -2.43
C GLY A 26 -3.83 -9.46 -2.61
N PHE A 27 -3.46 -8.17 -2.49
CA PHE A 27 -4.33 -7.01 -2.70
C PHE A 27 -5.56 -6.92 -1.78
N GLU A 28 -5.60 -7.65 -0.67
CA GLU A 28 -6.77 -7.73 0.22
C GLU A 28 -6.90 -6.50 1.15
N GLU A 29 -5.82 -5.75 1.35
CA GLU A 29 -5.85 -4.53 2.13
C GLU A 29 -6.26 -3.36 1.21
N GLU A 30 -7.46 -2.82 1.46
CA GLU A 30 -8.01 -1.72 0.69
C GLU A 30 -7.51 -0.37 1.18
N ASN A 31 -7.14 0.51 0.26
CA ASN A 31 -6.92 1.91 0.57
C ASN A 31 -8.26 2.62 0.85
N ILE A 32 -8.26 3.56 1.81
CA ILE A 32 -9.44 4.37 2.16
C ILE A 32 -9.67 5.45 1.09
N CYS A 33 -10.08 5.05 -0.11
CA CYS A 33 -10.41 5.98 -1.19
C CYS A 33 -11.88 6.42 -1.21
N LEU A 34 -12.68 6.04 -0.23
CA LEU A 34 -14.13 6.30 -0.21
C LEU A 34 -14.48 7.80 -0.21
N GLU A 35 -13.57 8.65 0.24
CA GLU A 35 -13.80 10.09 0.34
C GLU A 35 -13.71 10.83 -1.00
N TYR A 36 -13.02 10.28 -2.00
CA TYR A 36 -12.61 11.06 -3.18
C TYR A 36 -13.20 10.62 -4.50
N LYS A 37 -14.06 9.60 -4.56
CA LYS A 37 -14.63 9.05 -5.82
C LYS A 37 -13.54 8.68 -6.86
N VAL A 38 -12.33 8.44 -6.44
CA VAL A 38 -11.22 8.01 -7.29
C VAL A 38 -11.18 6.49 -7.30
N ASN A 39 -10.74 5.88 -8.39
CA ASN A 39 -10.53 4.44 -8.45
C ASN A 39 -9.52 4.04 -7.38
N CYS A 40 -10.02 3.34 -6.36
CA CYS A 40 -9.18 2.85 -5.27
C CYS A 40 -8.18 1.84 -5.81
N ALA A 41 -6.98 1.90 -5.28
CA ALA A 41 -5.98 0.86 -5.42
C ALA A 41 -5.87 0.12 -4.08
N PRO A 42 -5.33 -1.09 -4.04
CA PRO A 42 -5.00 -1.72 -2.78
C PRO A 42 -3.88 -0.95 -2.08
N GLU A 43 -3.82 -1.02 -0.76
CA GLU A 43 -2.69 -0.48 0.02
C GLU A 43 -1.36 -1.00 -0.52
N ALA A 44 -0.32 -0.16 -0.48
CA ALA A 44 1.04 -0.41 -0.94
C ALA A 44 1.22 -0.58 -2.46
N TRP A 45 0.16 -0.57 -3.26
CA TRP A 45 0.24 -0.71 -4.72
C TRP A 45 -0.36 0.49 -5.43
N LEU A 46 0.36 1.01 -6.40
CA LEU A 46 -0.01 2.16 -7.21
C LEU A 46 -0.11 1.78 -8.69
N THR A 47 -0.99 2.47 -9.40
CA THR A 47 -1.13 2.32 -10.86
C THR A 47 -1.11 3.69 -11.54
N ASN A 48 -0.66 3.73 -12.79
CA ASN A 48 -0.80 4.92 -13.63
C ASN A 48 -2.13 4.98 -14.38
N ALA A 49 -3.07 4.08 -14.10
CA ALA A 49 -4.43 4.13 -14.64
C ALA A 49 -5.18 5.30 -14.01
N ILE A 50 -5.28 6.42 -14.73
CA ILE A 50 -5.87 7.67 -14.22
C ILE A 50 -7.35 7.77 -14.53
N ASP A 51 -7.83 7.12 -15.59
CA ASP A 51 -9.20 7.24 -16.07
C ASP A 51 -9.81 5.91 -16.49
N VAL A 52 -11.08 5.72 -16.14
CA VAL A 52 -12.08 4.83 -16.72
C VAL A 52 -11.93 3.33 -16.46
N PHE A 53 -10.73 2.81 -16.26
CA PHE A 53 -10.54 1.38 -16.03
C PHE A 53 -10.14 1.14 -14.59
N ASN A 54 -11.08 0.60 -13.83
CA ASN A 54 -10.79 0.07 -12.50
C ASN A 54 -9.87 -1.14 -12.68
N ASN A 55 -8.60 -0.98 -12.35
CA ASN A 55 -7.60 -2.06 -12.40
C ASN A 55 -7.60 -2.89 -11.12
N TYR A 56 -8.41 -2.53 -10.16
CA TYR A 56 -8.58 -3.19 -8.89
C TYR A 56 -9.99 -3.76 -8.78
N TYR A 57 -10.09 -5.06 -8.62
CA TYR A 57 -11.35 -5.79 -8.61
C TYR A 57 -11.66 -6.30 -7.22
N LYS A 58 -12.93 -6.25 -6.84
CA LYS A 58 -13.51 -6.73 -5.59
C LYS A 58 -14.53 -7.83 -5.90
N GLU A 59 -14.14 -8.79 -6.69
CA GLU A 59 -14.98 -9.85 -7.24
C GLU A 59 -14.30 -11.21 -7.01
N PRO A 60 -14.70 -11.98 -5.98
CA PRO A 60 -14.05 -13.25 -5.64
C PRO A 60 -13.94 -14.23 -6.82
N GLU A 61 -14.95 -14.26 -7.67
CA GLU A 61 -14.98 -15.13 -8.86
C GLU A 61 -13.97 -14.74 -9.94
N ARG A 62 -13.46 -13.52 -9.87
CA ARG A 62 -12.45 -12.99 -10.80
C ARG A 62 -11.04 -13.23 -10.32
N CYS A 63 -10.83 -13.28 -9.00
CA CYS A 63 -9.54 -13.36 -8.35
C CYS A 63 -9.05 -14.80 -8.21
N TYR A 64 -7.77 -14.99 -7.89
CA TYR A 64 -7.20 -16.31 -7.66
C TYR A 64 -7.55 -16.80 -6.26
N GLU A 65 -7.35 -15.93 -5.26
CA GLU A 65 -7.62 -16.20 -3.86
C GLU A 65 -8.24 -14.94 -3.22
N GLY A 66 -8.97 -15.11 -2.12
CA GLY A 66 -9.58 -13.99 -1.42
C GLY A 66 -10.70 -13.32 -2.22
N THR A 67 -10.73 -11.99 -2.13
CA THR A 67 -11.79 -11.17 -2.73
C THR A 67 -11.26 -10.13 -3.72
N HIS A 68 -9.96 -9.89 -3.74
CA HIS A 68 -9.36 -8.80 -4.49
C HIS A 68 -8.25 -9.27 -5.42
N CYS A 69 -8.11 -8.59 -6.56
CA CYS A 69 -7.00 -8.78 -7.48
C CYS A 69 -6.79 -7.53 -8.33
N MET A 70 -5.65 -7.44 -9.00
CA MET A 70 -5.34 -6.32 -9.89
C MET A 70 -5.18 -6.74 -11.34
N SER A 71 -5.32 -5.77 -12.26
CA SER A 71 -4.94 -5.93 -13.65
C SER A 71 -4.08 -4.78 -14.17
N VAL A 72 -3.38 -5.04 -15.26
CA VAL A 72 -2.80 -4.00 -16.11
C VAL A 72 -3.43 -4.06 -17.50
N GLN A 73 -3.62 -2.90 -18.10
CA GLN A 73 -3.89 -2.83 -19.53
C GLN A 73 -2.59 -3.08 -20.27
N ALA A 74 -2.48 -4.21 -20.94
CA ALA A 74 -1.30 -4.62 -21.66
C ALA A 74 -1.24 -4.08 -23.08
N GLY A 75 -2.39 -3.68 -23.64
CA GLY A 75 -2.50 -3.13 -24.98
C GLY A 75 -3.93 -2.71 -25.32
N TYR A 76 -4.10 -2.22 -26.53
CA TYR A 76 -5.38 -1.78 -27.07
C TYR A 76 -5.52 -2.19 -28.53
N ALA A 77 -6.65 -2.78 -28.91
CA ALA A 77 -6.84 -3.34 -30.26
C ALA A 77 -6.73 -2.31 -31.38
N ARG A 78 -7.01 -1.03 -31.09
CA ARG A 78 -6.84 0.08 -32.05
C ARG A 78 -5.42 0.63 -32.10
N GLY A 79 -4.48 0.06 -31.34
CA GLY A 79 -3.10 0.53 -31.25
C GLY A 79 -2.90 1.75 -30.34
N GLY A 80 -1.69 2.32 -30.38
CA GLY A 80 -1.33 3.55 -29.66
C GLY A 80 -0.69 3.36 -28.30
N PHE A 81 -0.09 2.20 -28.02
CA PHE A 81 0.69 1.91 -26.81
C PHE A 81 0.00 2.30 -25.49
N LYS A 82 -1.34 2.20 -25.44
CA LYS A 82 -2.08 2.43 -24.21
C LYS A 82 -1.81 1.27 -23.27
N ARG A 83 -0.92 1.49 -22.31
CA ARG A 83 -0.50 0.50 -21.32
C ARG A 83 -0.49 1.11 -19.94
N THR A 84 -0.95 0.33 -19.00
CA THR A 84 -0.81 0.68 -17.59
C THR A 84 0.22 -0.22 -16.92
N PHE A 85 0.62 0.16 -15.72
CA PHE A 85 1.44 -0.64 -14.83
C PHE A 85 0.88 -0.61 -13.43
N ILE A 86 1.21 -1.62 -12.65
CA ILE A 86 1.12 -1.61 -11.20
C ILE A 86 2.53 -1.55 -10.64
N ARG A 87 2.70 -0.85 -9.54
CA ARG A 87 4.00 -0.74 -8.86
C ARG A 87 3.84 -0.75 -7.35
N THR A 88 4.85 -1.26 -6.66
CA THR A 88 4.98 -1.19 -5.21
C THR A 88 6.39 -0.80 -4.82
N ARG A 89 6.55 -0.24 -3.62
CA ARG A 89 7.85 -0.04 -2.98
C ARG A 89 8.26 -1.30 -2.24
N LEU A 90 9.53 -1.68 -2.36
CA LEU A 90 10.09 -2.76 -1.57
C LEU A 90 10.25 -2.33 -0.10
N LEU A 91 9.99 -3.25 0.82
CA LEU A 91 10.21 -3.01 2.25
C LEU A 91 11.64 -2.63 2.57
N CYS A 92 12.59 -3.19 1.84
CA CYS A 92 13.99 -2.79 1.89
C CYS A 92 14.66 -3.01 0.53
N GLY A 93 15.75 -2.29 0.29
CA GLY A 93 16.58 -2.47 -0.90
C GLY A 93 17.15 -3.89 -0.97
N LEU A 94 17.25 -4.42 -2.18
CA LEU A 94 17.82 -5.73 -2.42
C LEU A 94 19.35 -5.68 -2.28
N ARG A 95 19.96 -6.78 -1.83
CA ARG A 95 21.42 -6.88 -1.68
C ARG A 95 22.07 -7.30 -2.99
N LYS A 96 23.02 -6.52 -3.45
CA LYS A 96 23.78 -6.76 -4.69
C LYS A 96 24.33 -8.19 -4.77
N GLY A 97 24.03 -8.85 -5.88
CA GLY A 97 24.50 -10.19 -6.18
C GLY A 97 23.70 -11.32 -5.55
N ASN A 98 22.75 -11.00 -4.64
CA ASN A 98 21.89 -12.01 -4.04
C ASN A 98 20.70 -12.31 -4.98
N ARG A 99 20.19 -13.54 -4.86
CA ARG A 99 19.04 -14.01 -5.65
C ARG A 99 17.76 -13.89 -4.86
N TYR A 100 16.75 -13.43 -5.54
CA TYR A 100 15.39 -13.27 -5.03
C TYR A 100 14.41 -14.06 -5.89
N ARG A 101 13.47 -14.73 -5.25
CA ARG A 101 12.41 -15.50 -5.88
C ARG A 101 11.14 -14.68 -5.89
N ILE A 102 10.56 -14.55 -7.06
CA ILE A 102 9.27 -13.89 -7.31
C ILE A 102 8.27 -14.99 -7.62
N GLU A 103 7.16 -15.01 -6.90
CA GLU A 103 6.03 -15.91 -7.14
C GLU A 103 4.78 -15.06 -7.28
N LEU A 104 3.96 -15.36 -8.28
CA LEU A 104 2.69 -14.66 -8.50
C LEU A 104 1.74 -15.55 -9.28
N PHE A 105 0.47 -15.24 -9.22
CA PHE A 105 -0.53 -15.82 -10.10
C PHE A 105 -0.92 -14.84 -11.19
N VAL A 106 -1.00 -15.33 -12.43
CA VAL A 106 -1.33 -14.54 -13.61
C VAL A 106 -2.41 -15.22 -14.43
N LYS A 107 -3.25 -14.43 -15.08
CA LYS A 107 -4.14 -14.91 -16.14
C LYS A 107 -4.31 -13.85 -17.22
N SER A 108 -4.49 -14.31 -18.46
CA SER A 108 -4.92 -13.47 -19.56
C SER A 108 -5.65 -14.32 -20.60
N PRO A 109 -6.75 -13.83 -21.19
CA PRO A 109 -7.38 -14.49 -22.33
C PRO A 109 -6.63 -14.24 -23.65
N HIS A 110 -5.45 -13.63 -23.60
CA HIS A 110 -4.69 -13.20 -24.78
C HIS A 110 -3.24 -13.70 -24.74
N GLN A 111 -2.65 -13.94 -25.90
CA GLN A 111 -1.24 -14.32 -26.11
C GLN A 111 -0.28 -13.16 -25.84
N ILE A 112 -0.27 -12.62 -24.65
CA ILE A 112 0.53 -11.44 -24.30
C ILE A 112 1.40 -11.61 -23.06
N LEU A 113 1.28 -12.75 -22.37
CA LEU A 113 2.00 -12.97 -21.11
C LEU A 113 3.51 -12.97 -21.30
N ASP A 114 4.01 -13.48 -22.42
CA ASP A 114 5.44 -13.51 -22.72
C ASP A 114 6.09 -12.11 -22.74
N SER A 115 5.33 -11.09 -23.11
CA SER A 115 5.82 -9.72 -23.21
C SER A 115 5.56 -8.89 -21.94
N VAL A 116 4.87 -9.46 -20.96
CA VAL A 116 4.76 -8.90 -19.63
C VAL A 116 6.06 -9.13 -18.87
N GLY A 117 6.41 -8.21 -17.99
CA GLY A 117 7.66 -8.31 -17.26
C GLY A 117 7.60 -7.58 -15.93
N ILE A 118 8.68 -7.76 -15.19
CA ILE A 118 8.94 -7.11 -13.90
C ILE A 118 10.10 -6.14 -14.10
N TYR A 119 9.90 -4.92 -13.66
CA TYR A 119 10.91 -3.88 -13.66
C TYR A 119 11.26 -3.49 -12.24
N PHE A 120 12.50 -3.78 -11.84
CA PHE A 120 13.09 -3.30 -10.62
C PHE A 120 13.82 -1.98 -10.88
N SER A 121 13.68 -1.01 -9.99
CA SER A 121 14.31 0.30 -10.13
C SER A 121 14.65 0.94 -8.79
N SER A 122 15.60 1.86 -8.84
CA SER A 122 15.93 2.74 -7.71
C SER A 122 15.01 3.95 -7.61
N THR A 123 14.25 4.24 -8.67
CA THR A 123 13.34 5.39 -8.77
C THR A 123 11.93 4.92 -9.06
N ASP A 124 10.96 5.69 -8.56
CA ASP A 124 9.55 5.37 -8.76
C ASP A 124 9.14 5.59 -10.24
N LEU A 125 8.60 4.54 -10.85
CA LEU A 125 8.14 4.56 -12.24
C LEU A 125 6.98 5.55 -12.48
N LEU A 126 6.20 5.89 -11.46
CA LEU A 126 5.13 6.88 -11.56
C LEU A 126 5.64 8.27 -11.99
N TYR A 127 6.88 8.59 -11.62
CA TYR A 127 7.52 9.88 -11.97
C TYR A 127 8.38 9.79 -13.22
N ASP A 128 8.53 8.60 -13.78
CA ASP A 128 9.25 8.41 -15.03
C ASP A 128 8.38 8.87 -16.21
N LYS A 129 8.90 9.77 -17.00
CA LYS A 129 8.21 10.29 -18.19
C LYS A 129 8.30 9.36 -19.39
N ARG A 130 9.09 8.29 -19.30
CA ARG A 130 9.21 7.31 -20.37
C ARG A 130 7.94 6.49 -20.48
N SER A 131 7.54 6.21 -21.70
CA SER A 131 6.44 5.28 -21.95
C SER A 131 6.88 3.86 -21.60
N VAL A 132 6.00 3.06 -21.03
CA VAL A 132 6.26 1.68 -20.57
C VAL A 132 6.98 0.84 -21.66
N HIS A 133 6.55 0.94 -22.91
CA HIS A 133 7.14 0.19 -24.03
C HIS A 133 8.58 0.59 -24.39
N THR A 134 9.09 1.71 -23.88
CA THR A 134 10.49 2.13 -24.06
C THR A 134 11.41 1.67 -22.93
N ILE A 135 10.85 1.10 -21.88
CA ILE A 135 11.59 0.58 -20.74
C ILE A 135 11.95 -0.88 -21.02
N THR A 136 13.18 -1.26 -20.71
CA THR A 136 13.59 -2.66 -20.70
C THR A 136 13.37 -3.20 -19.29
N PRO A 137 12.51 -4.21 -19.09
CA PRO A 137 12.27 -4.77 -17.76
C PRO A 137 13.50 -5.51 -17.25
N SER A 138 13.51 -5.79 -15.97
CA SER A 138 14.54 -6.60 -15.32
C SER A 138 14.38 -8.09 -15.65
N LEU A 139 13.12 -8.53 -15.82
CA LEU A 139 12.74 -9.88 -16.19
C LEU A 139 11.51 -9.84 -17.10
N TYR A 140 11.45 -10.70 -18.09
CA TYR A 140 10.22 -11.03 -18.82
C TYR A 140 9.60 -12.33 -18.29
N PHE A 141 8.29 -12.47 -18.37
CA PHE A 141 7.61 -13.71 -18.00
C PHE A 141 8.03 -14.89 -18.87
N ALA A 142 8.37 -14.63 -20.12
CA ALA A 142 8.96 -15.61 -21.03
C ALA A 142 10.23 -16.29 -20.48
N GLU A 143 10.96 -15.64 -19.56
CA GLU A 143 12.17 -16.21 -18.96
C GLU A 143 11.88 -17.39 -18.02
N SER A 144 10.63 -17.56 -17.57
CA SER A 144 10.18 -18.75 -16.83
C SER A 144 10.23 -20.02 -17.68
N LYS A 145 10.26 -19.89 -19.02
CA LYS A 145 10.14 -20.98 -20.00
C LYS A 145 8.82 -21.78 -19.85
N GLN A 146 7.82 -21.19 -19.22
CA GLN A 146 6.51 -21.77 -19.06
C GLN A 146 5.68 -21.50 -20.32
N GLU A 147 4.94 -22.49 -20.81
CA GLU A 147 3.90 -22.30 -21.81
C GLU A 147 2.64 -21.74 -21.12
N PHE A 148 2.27 -20.54 -21.47
CA PHE A 148 1.10 -19.90 -20.91
C PHE A 148 -0.17 -20.35 -21.62
N LYS A 149 -1.19 -20.68 -20.83
CA LYS A 149 -2.54 -20.97 -21.34
C LYS A 149 -3.29 -19.66 -21.60
N GLU A 150 -4.08 -19.67 -22.66
CA GLU A 150 -4.88 -18.51 -23.13
C GLU A 150 -6.37 -18.64 -22.79
N ASP A 151 -6.70 -19.49 -21.84
CA ASP A 151 -8.07 -19.86 -21.49
C ASP A 151 -8.64 -19.07 -20.29
N SER A 152 -8.02 -17.96 -19.93
CA SER A 152 -8.35 -17.17 -18.72
C SER A 152 -8.21 -17.93 -17.41
N SER A 153 -7.54 -19.09 -17.40
CA SER A 153 -7.21 -19.78 -16.16
C SER A 153 -6.06 -19.10 -15.42
N TRP A 154 -6.11 -19.17 -14.11
CA TRP A 154 -5.00 -18.71 -13.28
C TRP A 154 -3.82 -19.68 -13.37
N GLN A 155 -2.63 -19.14 -13.52
CA GLN A 155 -1.39 -19.87 -13.66
C GLN A 155 -0.36 -19.30 -12.70
N GLN A 156 0.29 -20.19 -11.94
CA GLN A 156 1.39 -19.78 -11.07
C GLN A 156 2.63 -19.52 -11.93
N LEU A 157 3.28 -18.39 -11.68
CA LEU A 157 4.55 -18.02 -12.29
C LEU A 157 5.61 -17.89 -11.20
N VAL A 158 6.78 -18.48 -11.46
CA VAL A 158 7.94 -18.39 -10.58
C VAL A 158 9.13 -17.91 -11.37
N LEU A 159 9.77 -16.83 -10.91
CA LEU A 159 10.95 -16.25 -11.51
C LEU A 159 12.04 -16.06 -10.45
N GLU A 160 13.30 -16.04 -10.88
CA GLU A 160 14.43 -15.66 -10.02
C GLU A 160 15.12 -14.43 -10.59
N TYR A 161 15.47 -13.52 -9.71
CA TYR A 161 16.17 -12.29 -10.02
C TYR A 161 17.46 -12.16 -9.23
N THR A 162 18.56 -11.79 -9.90
CA THR A 162 19.81 -11.46 -9.23
C THR A 162 19.91 -9.94 -9.08
N ALA A 163 19.93 -9.46 -7.86
CA ALA A 163 19.86 -8.04 -7.55
C ALA A 163 21.14 -7.28 -7.95
N LYS A 164 20.95 -6.04 -8.40
CA LYS A 164 22.03 -5.08 -8.68
C LYS A 164 22.44 -4.30 -7.43
N GLY A 165 21.52 -4.19 -6.44
CA GLY A 165 21.74 -3.56 -5.15
C GLY A 165 21.27 -2.11 -5.04
N ASP A 166 20.45 -1.66 -5.99
CA ASP A 166 19.84 -0.33 -6.02
C ASP A 166 18.32 -0.38 -6.13
N GLU A 167 17.72 -1.57 -6.06
CA GLU A 167 16.28 -1.77 -6.21
C GLU A 167 15.52 -1.29 -4.98
N SER A 168 14.60 -0.35 -5.20
CA SER A 168 13.68 0.18 -4.19
C SER A 168 12.22 0.02 -4.59
N PHE A 169 11.96 -0.22 -5.87
CA PHE A 169 10.62 -0.36 -6.44
C PHE A 169 10.53 -1.58 -7.34
N LEU A 170 9.34 -2.16 -7.37
CA LEU A 170 8.94 -3.20 -8.33
C LEU A 170 7.74 -2.68 -9.12
N ALA A 171 7.78 -2.83 -10.44
CA ALA A 171 6.64 -2.55 -11.31
C ALA A 171 6.38 -3.72 -12.25
N ILE A 172 5.11 -3.95 -12.58
CA ILE A 172 4.67 -4.98 -13.52
C ILE A 172 3.87 -4.32 -14.63
N ALA A 173 4.24 -4.61 -15.88
CA ALA A 173 3.58 -4.09 -17.07
C ALA A 173 3.87 -4.95 -18.31
N ASN A 174 3.21 -4.64 -19.40
CA ASN A 174 3.63 -5.14 -20.70
C ASN A 174 4.70 -4.20 -21.30
N PHE A 175 5.94 -4.66 -21.31
CA PHE A 175 7.11 -3.91 -21.80
C PHE A 175 7.45 -4.19 -23.28
N SER A 176 6.59 -4.88 -24.04
CA SER A 176 6.83 -5.13 -25.46
C SER A 176 7.09 -3.84 -26.23
N LYS A 177 8.12 -3.84 -27.04
CA LYS A 177 8.42 -2.75 -27.99
C LYS A 177 7.47 -2.71 -29.17
N ARG A 178 6.73 -3.80 -29.40
CA ARG A 178 5.72 -3.91 -30.46
C ARG A 178 4.37 -3.46 -29.92
N ASP A 179 3.65 -2.70 -30.73
CA ASP A 179 2.25 -2.41 -30.43
C ASP A 179 1.41 -3.67 -30.64
N ILE A 180 0.45 -3.87 -29.72
CA ILE A 180 -0.52 -4.96 -29.85
C ILE A 180 -1.66 -4.39 -30.69
N THR A 181 -1.54 -4.55 -31.99
CA THR A 181 -2.60 -4.18 -32.94
C THR A 181 -3.21 -5.43 -33.54
N GLY A 182 -4.52 -5.44 -33.70
CA GLY A 182 -5.20 -6.36 -34.61
C GLY A 182 -4.98 -7.84 -34.29
N ALA A 183 -5.03 -8.22 -33.01
CA ALA A 183 -5.14 -9.63 -32.67
C ALA A 183 -6.37 -10.17 -33.42
N THR A 184 -6.12 -11.05 -34.34
CA THR A 184 -7.09 -11.60 -35.28
C THR A 184 -8.31 -12.12 -34.54
N GLY A 185 -9.49 -11.60 -34.92
CA GLY A 185 -10.78 -12.10 -34.47
C GLY A 185 -11.39 -11.42 -33.22
N LEU A 186 -10.71 -10.46 -32.60
CA LEU A 186 -11.29 -9.70 -31.49
C LEU A 186 -11.99 -8.40 -31.95
N PRO A 187 -13.08 -7.97 -31.29
CA PRO A 187 -13.70 -6.70 -31.59
C PRO A 187 -12.72 -5.54 -31.44
N LEU A 188 -12.74 -4.57 -32.35
CA LEU A 188 -11.83 -3.42 -32.41
C LEU A 188 -11.85 -2.50 -31.16
N GLU A 189 -12.74 -2.75 -30.22
CA GLU A 189 -12.91 -1.93 -29.02
C GLU A 189 -12.31 -2.56 -27.75
N ASN A 190 -11.74 -3.76 -27.85
CA ASN A 190 -11.25 -4.49 -26.70
C ASN A 190 -9.89 -3.99 -26.23
N ASN A 191 -9.79 -3.80 -24.92
CA ASN A 191 -8.53 -3.66 -24.24
C ASN A 191 -7.98 -5.05 -23.90
N PHE A 192 -6.66 -5.19 -23.96
CA PHE A 192 -5.97 -6.41 -23.54
C PHE A 192 -5.55 -6.26 -22.07
N PHE A 193 -6.08 -7.11 -21.21
CA PHE A 193 -5.76 -7.10 -19.79
C PHE A 193 -4.96 -8.34 -19.40
N VAL A 194 -4.09 -8.14 -18.41
CA VAL A 194 -3.43 -9.19 -17.64
C VAL A 194 -3.77 -9.00 -16.19
N TYR A 195 -4.20 -10.07 -15.55
CA TYR A 195 -4.62 -10.08 -14.14
C TYR A 195 -3.53 -10.68 -13.28
N PHE A 196 -3.39 -10.17 -12.06
CA PHE A 196 -2.39 -10.57 -11.08
C PHE A 196 -3.03 -10.78 -9.74
N ASP A 197 -2.47 -11.76 -9.00
CA ASP A 197 -2.83 -12.04 -7.62
C ASP A 197 -1.66 -12.73 -6.89
N ASN A 198 -1.67 -12.67 -5.55
CA ASN A 198 -0.70 -13.32 -4.66
C ASN A 198 0.76 -13.14 -5.07
N ILE A 199 1.17 -11.89 -5.26
CA ILE A 199 2.55 -11.53 -5.62
C ILE A 199 3.43 -11.58 -4.38
N SER A 200 4.53 -12.32 -4.43
CA SER A 200 5.52 -12.38 -3.38
C SER A 200 6.94 -12.19 -3.90
N LEU A 201 7.81 -11.59 -3.10
CA LEU A 201 9.24 -11.43 -3.36
C LEU A 201 10.02 -11.80 -2.11
N ARG A 202 10.83 -12.84 -2.21
CA ARG A 202 11.59 -13.35 -1.08
C ARG A 202 13.04 -13.67 -1.46
N PRO A 203 14.00 -13.53 -0.54
CA PRO A 203 15.34 -14.04 -0.79
C PRO A 203 15.33 -15.56 -0.98
N VAL A 204 16.12 -16.05 -1.94
CA VAL A 204 16.32 -17.50 -2.15
C VAL A 204 17.02 -18.12 -0.94
N ASN A 205 17.93 -17.37 -0.30
CA ASN A 205 18.52 -17.77 0.97
C ASN A 205 17.56 -17.40 2.13
N PRO A 206 16.92 -18.37 2.80
CA PRO A 206 15.94 -18.10 3.85
C PRO A 206 16.55 -17.46 5.11
N ASN A 207 17.88 -17.52 5.27
CA ASN A 207 18.59 -16.92 6.38
C ASN A 207 19.04 -15.48 6.11
N GLU A 208 18.76 -14.96 4.93
CA GLU A 208 19.08 -13.57 4.59
C GLU A 208 18.15 -12.62 5.35
N LYS A 209 18.74 -11.88 6.27
CA LYS A 209 18.05 -10.84 7.03
C LYS A 209 18.23 -9.50 6.32
N LEU A 210 17.17 -8.96 5.75
CA LEU A 210 17.21 -7.78 4.90
C LEU A 210 16.82 -6.49 5.61
N CYS A 211 15.68 -6.49 6.26
CA CYS A 211 15.11 -5.28 6.87
C CYS A 211 15.40 -5.26 8.36
N ASP A 212 16.26 -4.34 8.80
CA ASP A 212 16.52 -4.15 10.23
C ASP A 212 15.36 -3.41 10.91
N ASP A 213 14.66 -2.55 10.18
CA ASP A 213 13.51 -1.79 10.67
C ASP A 213 12.24 -2.01 9.81
N TYR A 214 11.75 -3.25 9.82
CA TYR A 214 10.56 -3.66 9.07
C TYR A 214 9.32 -2.78 9.38
N ARG A 215 9.10 -2.42 10.64
CA ARG A 215 7.90 -1.69 11.05
C ARG A 215 7.90 -0.26 10.54
N THR A 216 9.04 0.40 10.60
CA THR A 216 9.19 1.77 10.08
C THR A 216 9.03 1.78 8.58
N ALA A 217 9.68 0.86 7.86
CA ALA A 217 9.56 0.74 6.40
C ALA A 217 8.11 0.48 5.97
N MET A 218 7.40 -0.39 6.68
CA MET A 218 5.99 -0.65 6.45
C MET A 218 5.13 0.60 6.66
N GLY A 219 5.33 1.32 7.76
CA GLY A 219 4.62 2.57 8.06
C GLY A 219 4.84 3.62 6.98
N GLU A 220 6.09 3.80 6.50
CA GLU A 220 6.41 4.73 5.43
C GLU A 220 5.73 4.39 4.10
N ILE A 221 5.62 3.10 3.75
CA ILE A 221 4.97 2.66 2.52
C ILE A 221 3.46 2.96 2.59
N TYR A 222 2.82 2.63 3.69
CA TYR A 222 1.39 2.92 3.88
C TYR A 222 1.11 4.43 3.90
N GLU A 223 1.98 5.24 4.49
CA GLU A 223 1.83 6.70 4.46
C GLU A 223 1.93 7.29 3.04
N GLN A 224 2.76 6.70 2.17
CA GLN A 224 2.85 7.14 0.77
C GLN A 224 1.60 6.77 -0.03
N ASP A 225 0.98 5.65 0.26
CA ASP A 225 -0.23 5.20 -0.43
C ASP A 225 -1.43 6.11 -0.17
N GLU A 226 -1.57 6.65 1.01
CA GLU A 226 -2.62 7.62 1.33
C GLU A 226 -2.54 8.91 0.50
N ARG A 227 -1.44 9.13 -0.19
CA ARG A 227 -1.23 10.28 -1.11
C ARG A 227 -1.61 9.98 -2.56
N HIS A 228 -2.27 8.90 -2.84
CA HIS A 228 -2.66 8.48 -4.19
C HIS A 228 -3.32 9.57 -5.02
N GLU A 229 -4.28 10.29 -4.45
CA GLU A 229 -4.97 11.35 -5.17
C GLU A 229 -4.02 12.51 -5.51
N PHE A 230 -3.15 12.88 -4.60
CA PHE A 230 -2.15 13.92 -4.83
C PHE A 230 -1.19 13.51 -5.96
N LEU A 231 -0.74 12.26 -5.97
CA LEU A 231 0.13 11.72 -7.00
C LEU A 231 -0.60 11.64 -8.35
N ALA A 232 -1.81 11.10 -8.38
CA ALA A 232 -2.63 11.03 -9.58
C ALA A 232 -2.93 12.43 -10.14
N ARG A 233 -3.23 13.39 -9.28
CA ARG A 233 -3.46 14.79 -9.68
C ARG A 233 -2.21 15.43 -10.27
N ASN A 234 -1.04 15.19 -9.70
CA ASN A 234 0.23 15.72 -10.21
C ASN A 234 0.60 15.10 -11.55
N ILE A 235 0.40 13.79 -11.72
CA ILE A 235 0.58 13.11 -13.01
C ILE A 235 -0.39 13.67 -14.04
N ARG A 236 -1.67 13.83 -13.71
CA ARG A 236 -2.71 14.38 -14.59
C ARG A 236 -2.40 15.80 -15.03
N ASN A 237 -1.96 16.65 -14.11
CA ASN A 237 -1.64 18.05 -14.39
C ASN A 237 -0.28 18.23 -15.08
N ARG A 238 0.46 17.18 -15.35
CA ARG A 238 1.79 17.20 -15.98
C ARG A 238 2.77 18.18 -15.34
N LYS A 239 2.50 18.63 -14.12
CA LYS A 239 3.48 19.42 -13.36
C LYS A 239 4.64 18.47 -13.09
N ALA A 240 5.83 18.87 -13.53
CA ALA A 240 7.04 18.15 -13.22
C ALA A 240 7.20 18.10 -11.69
N TYR A 241 6.69 17.03 -11.07
CA TYR A 241 7.12 16.68 -9.75
C TYR A 241 8.58 16.24 -9.92
N GLN A 242 9.47 17.09 -9.49
CA GLN A 242 10.83 16.61 -9.23
C GLN A 242 10.69 15.82 -7.93
N PRO A 243 10.92 14.49 -7.94
CA PRO A 243 11.07 13.80 -6.69
C PRO A 243 12.12 14.59 -5.93
N VAL A 244 11.74 15.17 -4.81
CA VAL A 244 12.74 15.53 -3.82
C VAL A 244 13.45 14.22 -3.58
N PRO A 245 14.74 14.09 -3.92
CA PRO A 245 15.45 12.89 -3.53
C PRO A 245 15.10 12.71 -2.06
N VAL A 246 14.51 11.59 -1.71
CA VAL A 246 14.53 11.16 -0.32
C VAL A 246 16.00 10.87 -0.10
N VAL A 247 16.75 11.93 0.18
CA VAL A 247 17.99 11.82 0.86
C VAL A 247 17.53 11.26 2.20
N LEU A 248 17.60 9.94 2.33
CA LEU A 248 17.67 9.31 3.63
C LEU A 248 18.87 10.01 4.26
N GLN A 249 18.61 11.14 4.93
CA GLN A 249 19.61 11.72 5.80
C GLN A 249 19.76 10.68 6.90
N PRO A 250 20.88 9.98 6.95
CA PRO A 250 21.14 9.13 8.07
C PRO A 250 21.11 10.08 9.28
N ASN A 251 20.21 9.81 10.23
CA ASN A 251 20.13 10.46 11.53
C ASN A 251 19.31 11.76 11.65
N ALA A 252 18.18 11.91 10.99
CA ALA A 252 17.17 12.79 11.56
C ALA A 252 16.49 12.01 12.71
N ILE A 253 16.82 12.31 13.96
CA ILE A 253 16.08 11.81 15.12
C ILE A 253 14.68 12.42 15.01
N ILE A 254 13.70 11.61 14.70
CA ILE A 254 12.29 12.03 14.68
C ILE A 254 11.72 11.67 16.04
N ARG A 255 11.42 12.70 16.81
CA ARG A 255 10.65 12.55 18.04
C ARG A 255 9.17 12.60 17.71
N VAL A 256 8.39 11.68 18.27
CA VAL A 256 6.93 11.68 18.15
C VAL A 256 6.33 12.11 19.47
N ASP A 257 5.69 13.26 19.49
CA ASP A 257 4.87 13.71 20.60
C ASP A 257 3.41 13.32 20.33
N THR A 258 2.79 12.57 21.25
CA THR A 258 1.43 12.04 21.07
C THR A 258 0.48 12.68 22.06
N MET A 259 -0.69 13.13 21.56
CA MET A 259 -1.83 13.54 22.38
C MET A 259 -2.99 12.59 22.11
N ILE A 260 -3.62 12.08 23.18
CA ILE A 260 -4.79 11.22 23.08
C ILE A 260 -6.03 11.98 23.59
N LEU A 261 -7.00 12.17 22.69
CA LEU A 261 -8.32 12.72 23.01
C LEU A 261 -9.29 11.55 23.21
N GLN A 262 -9.68 11.31 24.46
CA GLN A 262 -10.67 10.28 24.76
C GLN A 262 -12.09 10.74 24.39
N GLU A 263 -13.02 9.80 24.24
CA GLU A 263 -14.42 10.07 23.88
C GLU A 263 -15.10 11.11 24.78
N ILE A 264 -14.74 11.18 26.05
CA ILE A 264 -15.30 12.16 27.00
C ILE A 264 -15.10 13.62 26.58
N LEU A 265 -14.19 13.85 25.62
CA LEU A 265 -13.94 15.17 25.03
C LEU A 265 -14.80 15.44 23.79
N PHE A 266 -15.63 14.48 23.40
CA PHE A 266 -16.64 14.63 22.35
C PHE A 266 -18.04 14.47 22.93
N ALA A 267 -19.02 15.13 22.35
CA ALA A 267 -20.42 14.91 22.70
C ALA A 267 -20.81 13.44 22.48
N THR A 268 -21.56 12.86 23.40
CA THR A 268 -21.89 11.43 23.40
C THR A 268 -22.44 10.96 22.06
N GLY A 269 -21.77 9.98 21.43
CA GLY A 269 -22.13 9.44 20.11
C GLY A 269 -21.99 10.42 18.94
N LYS A 270 -21.32 11.58 19.14
CA LYS A 270 -21.12 12.61 18.13
C LYS A 270 -19.63 12.87 17.87
N ALA A 271 -19.38 13.72 16.92
CA ALA A 271 -18.05 14.19 16.56
C ALA A 271 -17.74 15.61 17.07
N ASP A 272 -18.72 16.29 17.65
CA ASP A 272 -18.56 17.65 18.17
C ASP A 272 -17.70 17.64 19.44
N LEU A 273 -16.69 18.51 19.51
CA LEU A 273 -15.84 18.65 20.69
C LEU A 273 -16.62 19.31 21.84
N GLU A 274 -16.47 18.75 23.01
CA GLU A 274 -16.93 19.35 24.26
C GLU A 274 -16.07 20.56 24.64
N LYS A 275 -16.64 21.48 25.42
CA LYS A 275 -15.94 22.72 25.83
C LYS A 275 -14.63 22.46 26.56
N ASN A 276 -14.52 21.38 27.29
CA ASN A 276 -13.32 20.96 28.02
C ASN A 276 -12.19 20.45 27.12
N ALA A 277 -12.46 20.11 25.87
CA ALA A 277 -11.43 19.71 24.91
C ALA A 277 -10.58 20.89 24.41
N PHE A 278 -11.17 22.07 24.30
CA PHE A 278 -10.50 23.24 23.73
C PHE A 278 -9.24 23.67 24.48
N PRO A 279 -9.22 23.79 25.81
CA PRO A 279 -8.02 24.13 26.56
C PRO A 279 -6.89 23.12 26.35
N LEU A 280 -7.20 21.82 26.27
CA LEU A 280 -6.21 20.76 26.06
C LEU A 280 -5.58 20.85 24.67
N LEU A 281 -6.42 21.07 23.66
CA LEU A 281 -5.96 21.25 22.27
C LEU A 281 -5.12 22.53 22.12
N GLU A 282 -5.50 23.60 22.79
CA GLU A 282 -4.73 24.86 22.74
C GLU A 282 -3.38 24.75 23.47
N GLU A 283 -3.35 24.07 24.61
CA GLU A 283 -2.11 23.78 25.31
C GLU A 283 -1.18 22.92 24.47
N PHE A 284 -1.72 21.89 23.81
CA PHE A 284 -0.96 21.07 22.90
C PHE A 284 -0.37 21.89 21.75
N CYS A 285 -1.18 22.75 21.10
CA CYS A 285 -0.69 23.63 20.06
C CYS A 285 0.44 24.55 20.56
N LYS A 286 0.35 25.08 21.78
CA LYS A 286 1.40 25.89 22.39
C LYS A 286 2.68 25.10 22.61
N ASN A 287 2.58 23.85 23.07
CA ASN A 287 3.73 22.98 23.33
C ASN A 287 4.46 22.57 22.06
N VAL A 288 3.75 22.54 20.93
CA VAL A 288 4.30 22.19 19.62
C VAL A 288 4.75 23.44 18.85
N ALA A 289 4.21 24.60 19.14
CA ALA A 289 4.56 25.85 18.48
C ALA A 289 6.06 26.18 18.65
N GLY A 290 6.72 26.56 17.57
CA GLY A 290 8.15 26.87 17.56
C GLY A 290 9.07 25.67 17.43
N ARG A 291 8.55 24.44 17.41
CA ARG A 291 9.33 23.24 17.10
C ARG A 291 9.41 23.00 15.60
N ASN A 292 10.41 22.25 15.16
CA ASN A 292 10.55 21.88 13.75
C ASN A 292 9.63 20.70 13.42
N VAL A 293 8.32 20.98 13.29
CA VAL A 293 7.31 19.96 12.99
C VAL A 293 7.45 19.51 11.55
N ASP A 294 7.70 18.21 11.37
CA ASP A 294 7.75 17.58 10.07
C ASP A 294 6.33 17.28 9.57
N SER A 295 5.55 16.57 10.36
CA SER A 295 4.17 16.20 10.01
C SER A 295 3.31 16.00 11.27
N VAL A 296 2.00 15.98 11.06
CA VAL A 296 1.00 15.67 12.09
C VAL A 296 0.05 14.62 11.53
N VAL A 297 -0.14 13.53 12.28
CA VAL A 297 -1.12 12.50 11.94
C VAL A 297 -2.24 12.52 12.96
N VAL A 298 -3.49 12.57 12.50
CA VAL A 298 -4.69 12.52 13.37
C VAL A 298 -5.43 11.23 13.06
N GLU A 299 -5.50 10.34 14.06
CA GLU A 299 -6.10 9.01 13.93
C GLU A 299 -7.36 8.89 14.79
N GLY A 300 -8.46 8.45 14.18
CA GLY A 300 -9.75 8.26 14.88
C GLY A 300 -10.10 6.79 15.05
N HIS A 301 -10.54 6.43 16.24
CA HIS A 301 -10.88 5.06 16.62
C HIS A 301 -12.24 4.99 17.33
N THR A 302 -12.91 3.86 17.19
CA THR A 302 -14.12 3.50 17.93
C THR A 302 -13.90 2.21 18.73
N ASP A 303 -14.86 1.84 19.52
CA ASP A 303 -15.00 0.47 20.00
C ASP A 303 -15.76 -0.38 18.96
N ASN A 304 -16.03 -1.65 19.29
CA ASN A 304 -16.72 -2.59 18.42
C ASN A 304 -18.26 -2.55 18.55
N GLN A 305 -18.84 -1.45 19.01
CA GLN A 305 -20.28 -1.30 19.11
C GLN A 305 -20.81 -0.56 17.88
N GLY A 306 -21.76 -1.20 17.16
CA GLY A 306 -22.34 -0.68 15.92
C GLY A 306 -21.90 -1.44 14.68
N SER A 307 -22.24 -0.93 13.50
CA SER A 307 -21.72 -1.48 12.25
C SER A 307 -20.40 -0.81 11.86
N ASP A 308 -19.58 -1.51 11.07
CA ASP A 308 -18.31 -1.01 10.57
C ASP A 308 -18.49 0.35 9.87
N GLU A 309 -19.57 0.51 9.08
CA GLU A 309 -19.82 1.77 8.38
C GLU A 309 -20.12 2.92 9.35
N LEU A 310 -20.86 2.65 10.44
CA LEU A 310 -21.14 3.67 11.46
C LEU A 310 -19.85 4.04 12.19
N ASN A 311 -19.03 3.06 12.53
CA ASN A 311 -17.76 3.24 13.22
C ASN A 311 -16.75 4.01 12.36
N ASN A 312 -16.66 3.70 11.08
CA ASN A 312 -15.83 4.42 10.12
C ASN A 312 -16.30 5.87 9.94
N ARG A 313 -17.60 6.10 9.82
CA ARG A 313 -18.16 7.46 9.73
C ARG A 313 -17.90 8.28 10.98
N LEU A 314 -18.10 7.69 12.16
CA LEU A 314 -17.91 8.39 13.43
C LEU A 314 -16.44 8.73 13.68
N SER A 315 -15.53 7.79 13.43
CA SER A 315 -14.09 8.03 13.56
C SER A 315 -13.60 9.11 12.57
N SER A 316 -14.05 9.06 11.32
CA SER A 316 -13.75 10.07 10.30
C SER A 316 -14.27 11.46 10.67
N ALA A 317 -15.50 11.56 11.14
CA ALA A 317 -16.09 12.83 11.57
C ALA A 317 -15.34 13.44 12.76
N ARG A 318 -14.90 12.61 13.73
CA ARG A 318 -14.10 13.08 14.89
C ARG A 318 -12.73 13.58 14.46
N VAL A 319 -12.05 12.86 13.57
CA VAL A 319 -10.80 13.30 12.95
C VAL A 319 -10.97 14.65 12.27
N GLN A 320 -12.01 14.80 11.45
CA GLN A 320 -12.29 16.06 10.74
C GLN A 320 -12.53 17.24 11.71
N THR A 321 -13.20 16.99 12.82
CA THR A 321 -13.42 18.04 13.83
C THR A 321 -12.12 18.50 14.47
N VAL A 322 -11.21 17.59 14.77
CA VAL A 322 -9.86 17.92 15.29
C VAL A 322 -9.03 18.65 14.24
N LEU A 323 -9.08 18.21 12.97
CA LEU A 323 -8.42 18.91 11.87
C LEU A 323 -8.94 20.34 11.68
N ASN A 324 -10.24 20.54 11.75
CA ASN A 324 -10.84 21.88 11.66
C ASN A 324 -10.35 22.79 12.80
N PHE A 325 -10.16 22.21 13.99
CA PHE A 325 -9.56 22.95 15.10
C PHE A 325 -8.12 23.38 14.80
N PHE A 326 -7.33 22.52 14.13
CA PHE A 326 -5.93 22.84 13.76
C PHE A 326 -5.82 23.76 12.55
N ALA A 327 -6.82 23.80 11.67
CA ALA A 327 -6.79 24.53 10.38
C ALA A 327 -6.59 26.05 10.51
N GLY A 328 -6.65 26.68 11.58
CA GLY A 328 -6.35 28.10 11.77
C GLY A 328 -5.06 28.37 12.55
N ARG A 329 -4.29 27.32 12.88
CA ARG A 329 -3.15 27.40 13.79
C ARG A 329 -1.86 27.03 13.09
N ALA A 330 -0.93 28.00 13.02
CA ALA A 330 0.27 27.93 12.18
C ALA A 330 1.42 27.08 12.76
N PHE A 331 1.12 25.97 13.49
CA PHE A 331 2.18 25.13 14.03
C PHE A 331 2.67 24.04 13.07
N VAL A 332 1.94 23.78 11.99
CA VAL A 332 2.35 22.85 10.94
C VAL A 332 2.10 23.46 9.56
N LYS A 333 2.97 23.18 8.61
CA LYS A 333 2.82 23.66 7.23
C LYS A 333 1.61 23.03 6.55
N PRO A 334 0.83 23.78 5.74
CA PRO A 334 -0.25 23.19 4.94
C PRO A 334 0.25 22.00 4.11
N GLY A 335 -0.53 20.92 4.08
CA GLY A 335 -0.17 19.69 3.37
C GLY A 335 0.70 18.69 4.16
N ARG A 336 1.00 18.98 5.44
CA ARG A 336 1.73 18.09 6.34
C ARG A 336 0.86 17.52 7.46
N ILE A 337 -0.44 17.60 7.31
CA ILE A 337 -1.41 16.98 8.23
C ILE A 337 -2.05 15.80 7.50
N VAL A 338 -1.99 14.63 8.12
CA VAL A 338 -2.58 13.38 7.63
C VAL A 338 -3.75 13.00 8.52
N ALA A 339 -4.88 12.63 7.92
CA ALA A 339 -6.09 12.17 8.59
C ALA A 339 -6.25 10.66 8.39
N ARG A 340 -6.54 9.92 9.46
CA ARG A 340 -6.81 8.48 9.43
C ARG A 340 -8.03 8.14 10.26
N ALA A 341 -8.94 7.37 9.69
CA ALA A 341 -10.12 6.87 10.40
C ALA A 341 -10.08 5.34 10.40
N TRP A 342 -9.88 4.75 11.56
CA TRP A 342 -9.69 3.32 11.72
C TRP A 342 -10.95 2.59 12.17
N GLY A 343 -12.04 3.33 12.49
CA GLY A 343 -13.21 2.70 13.11
C GLY A 343 -12.79 1.84 14.28
N GLU A 344 -13.25 0.59 14.31
CA GLU A 344 -12.93 -0.39 15.36
C GLU A 344 -11.71 -1.27 15.06
N SER A 345 -11.09 -1.13 13.89
CA SER A 345 -10.06 -2.05 13.38
C SER A 345 -8.74 -2.05 14.15
N ARG A 346 -8.49 -1.00 14.96
CA ARG A 346 -7.25 -0.86 15.77
C ARG A 346 -7.53 -0.67 17.27
N PRO A 347 -8.01 -1.68 17.97
CA PRO A 347 -8.25 -1.58 19.41
C PRO A 347 -6.92 -1.57 20.17
N VAL A 348 -6.83 -0.70 21.20
CA VAL A 348 -5.70 -0.66 22.15
C VAL A 348 -6.02 -1.37 23.46
N SER A 349 -7.26 -1.82 23.64
CA SER A 349 -7.74 -2.52 24.81
C SER A 349 -8.83 -3.51 24.45
N ASP A 350 -9.11 -4.46 25.35
CA ASP A 350 -10.13 -5.47 25.13
C ASP A 350 -11.54 -4.87 25.04
N ASN A 351 -12.23 -5.07 23.94
CA ASN A 351 -13.59 -4.61 23.68
C ASN A 351 -14.66 -5.34 24.51
N SER A 352 -14.34 -6.46 25.15
CA SER A 352 -15.29 -7.18 26.03
C SER A 352 -15.62 -6.39 27.30
N THR A 353 -14.71 -5.53 27.76
CA THR A 353 -14.87 -4.73 28.97
C THR A 353 -15.31 -3.29 28.67
N THR A 354 -16.12 -2.71 29.55
CA THR A 354 -16.53 -1.30 29.41
C THR A 354 -15.34 -0.34 29.44
N ALA A 355 -14.37 -0.60 30.34
CA ALA A 355 -13.15 0.21 30.44
C ALA A 355 -12.28 0.07 29.18
N GLY A 356 -12.21 -1.12 28.58
CA GLY A 356 -11.49 -1.35 27.34
C GLY A 356 -12.14 -0.63 26.17
N ARG A 357 -13.46 -0.73 26.01
CA ARG A 357 -14.20 0.02 24.98
C ARG A 357 -14.00 1.54 25.13
N GLN A 358 -14.02 2.06 26.36
CA GLN A 358 -13.76 3.48 26.60
C GLN A 358 -12.37 3.92 26.12
N ARG A 359 -11.34 3.08 26.29
CA ARG A 359 -9.99 3.36 25.79
C ARG A 359 -9.90 3.30 24.26
N ASN A 360 -10.71 2.43 23.66
CA ASN A 360 -10.73 2.28 22.19
C ASN A 360 -11.39 3.49 21.52
N ARG A 361 -12.39 4.11 22.15
CA ARG A 361 -13.04 5.34 21.65
C ARG A 361 -12.16 6.56 21.88
N ARG A 362 -11.27 6.85 20.93
CA ARG A 362 -10.26 7.91 21.04
C ARG A 362 -9.93 8.56 19.70
N VAL A 363 -9.32 9.72 19.76
CA VAL A 363 -8.57 10.31 18.64
C VAL A 363 -7.13 10.54 19.11
N GLU A 364 -6.19 10.05 18.35
CA GLU A 364 -4.76 10.23 18.56
C GLU A 364 -4.24 11.34 17.66
N VAL A 365 -3.41 12.23 18.20
CA VAL A 365 -2.69 13.24 17.43
C VAL A 365 -1.20 12.99 17.63
N LEU A 366 -0.53 12.55 16.57
CA LEU A 366 0.89 12.24 16.54
C LEU A 366 1.63 13.39 15.83
N VAL A 367 2.56 14.02 16.51
CA VAL A 367 3.38 15.09 15.94
C VAL A 367 4.79 14.60 15.76
N TYR A 368 5.24 14.55 14.53
CA TYR A 368 6.60 14.18 14.15
C TYR A 368 7.48 15.43 14.14
N ILE A 369 8.48 15.48 15.00
CA ILE A 369 9.37 16.62 15.22
C ILE A 369 10.77 16.20 14.81
N ARG A 370 11.43 17.00 13.99
CA ARG A 370 12.85 16.81 13.66
C ARG A 370 13.71 17.51 14.71
N GLU A 371 14.53 16.73 15.41
CA GLU A 371 15.56 17.24 16.31
C GLU A 371 16.87 17.52 15.58
#